data_368cc021eeb8a1ba94f25f01f4da58cc
#
_entry.id   368cc021eeb8a1ba94f25f01f4da58cc
#
_cell.length_a   1.000
_cell.length_b   1.000
_cell.length_c   1.000
_cell.angle_alpha   90.00
_cell.angle_beta   90.00
_cell.angle_gamma   90.00
#
_symmetry.space_group_name_H-M   'P 1'
#
loop_
_entity.id
_entity.type
_entity.pdbx_description
1 polymer ?
#
loop_
_entity_poly.entity_id
_entity_poly.type
_entity_poly.pdbx_seq_one_letter_code
_entity_poly.pdbx_strand_id
1 'polypeptide(L)'
;MFHVFSDLEGIRIAIEMETRGEAFYSKAARISKNPETVNVFRQLAADEAVHRAEFEKLAAKANLSHAEYDQETSAYLNAIAADVVFSDGLMALRTTGFETPEGALMEAIRSEKDSVMFYTELAERASDKEAARIFDEIIFQEKAHLRTLQLRLAKIISEG
;
A
#
# COMPACT_ATOMS: atom_id res chain seq x y z
N MET A 1 5.45 -17.18 -8.52
CA MET A 1 5.23 -18.17 -7.45
C MET A 1 4.02 -17.79 -6.63
N PHE A 2 3.18 -18.76 -6.31
CA PHE A 2 1.96 -18.52 -5.54
C PHE A 2 2.29 -18.50 -4.04
N HIS A 3 1.90 -17.44 -3.33
CA HIS A 3 2.03 -17.38 -1.87
C HIS A 3 0.80 -17.98 -1.19
N VAL A 4 1.04 -18.82 -0.20
CA VAL A 4 0.01 -19.26 0.72
C VAL A 4 0.05 -18.30 1.90
N PHE A 5 -1.06 -17.65 2.18
CA PHE A 5 -1.15 -16.62 3.20
C PHE A 5 -1.51 -17.17 4.57
N SER A 6 -1.02 -16.49 5.59
CA SER A 6 -1.37 -16.58 6.99
C SER A 6 -1.35 -15.16 7.55
N ASP A 7 -1.69 -14.97 8.82
CA ASP A 7 -1.55 -13.65 9.45
C ASP A 7 -0.12 -13.11 9.29
N LEU A 8 0.88 -13.94 9.57
CA LEU A 8 2.29 -13.53 9.46
C LEU A 8 2.69 -13.20 8.03
N GLU A 9 2.33 -14.04 7.05
CA GLU A 9 2.68 -13.80 5.66
C GLU A 9 1.98 -12.55 5.11
N GLY A 10 0.73 -12.33 5.49
CA GLY A 10 0.00 -11.10 5.14
C GLY A 10 0.70 -9.85 5.66
N ILE A 11 1.15 -9.88 6.91
CA ILE A 11 1.89 -8.76 7.51
C ILE A 11 3.24 -8.54 6.82
N ARG A 12 3.95 -9.60 6.45
CA ARG A 12 5.21 -9.50 5.69
C ARG A 12 5.02 -8.82 4.33
N ILE A 13 3.97 -9.19 3.61
CA ILE A 13 3.64 -8.54 2.34
C ILE A 13 3.20 -7.09 2.57
N ALA A 14 2.45 -6.81 3.64
CA ALA A 14 2.08 -5.45 4.00
C ALA A 14 3.34 -4.57 4.24
N ILE A 15 4.33 -5.07 4.96
CA ILE A 15 5.62 -4.36 5.17
C ILE A 15 6.28 -4.02 3.83
N GLU A 16 6.29 -4.97 2.90
CA GLU A 16 6.85 -4.72 1.56
C GLU A 16 6.04 -3.69 0.78
N MET A 17 4.71 -3.72 0.88
CA MET A 17 3.84 -2.73 0.24
C MET A 17 4.13 -1.32 0.76
N GLU A 18 4.26 -1.16 2.08
CA GLU A 18 4.58 0.13 2.70
C GLU A 18 5.99 0.61 2.35
N THR A 19 6.95 -0.31 2.30
CA THR A 19 8.33 0.00 1.89
C THR A 19 8.37 0.57 0.46
N ARG A 20 7.63 -0.06 -0.45
CA ARG A 20 7.51 0.39 -1.84
C ARG A 20 6.74 1.70 -1.95
N GLY A 21 5.69 1.86 -1.14
CA GLY A 21 4.91 3.10 -1.07
C GLY A 21 5.76 4.29 -0.64
N GLU A 22 6.54 4.13 0.43
CA GLU A 22 7.47 5.17 0.90
C GLU A 22 8.48 5.56 -0.19
N ALA A 23 9.08 4.57 -0.84
CA ALA A 23 10.04 4.81 -1.92
C ALA A 23 9.39 5.52 -3.12
N PHE A 24 8.17 5.10 -3.50
CA PHE A 24 7.41 5.72 -4.57
C PHE A 24 7.11 7.19 -4.27
N TYR A 25 6.55 7.48 -3.11
CA TYR A 25 6.19 8.85 -2.73
C TYR A 25 7.41 9.74 -2.56
N SER A 26 8.50 9.21 -2.02
CA SER A 26 9.77 9.94 -1.91
C SER A 26 10.32 10.32 -3.29
N LYS A 27 10.27 9.40 -4.25
CA LYS A 27 10.69 9.66 -5.63
C LYS A 27 9.76 10.67 -6.30
N ALA A 28 8.45 10.48 -6.16
CA ALA A 28 7.45 11.39 -6.73
C ALA A 28 7.62 12.83 -6.20
N ALA A 29 7.92 12.98 -4.90
CA ALA A 29 8.21 14.27 -4.31
C ALA A 29 9.45 14.94 -4.91
N ARG A 30 10.51 14.15 -5.18
CA ARG A 30 11.77 14.69 -5.76
C ARG A 30 11.60 15.18 -7.20
N ILE A 31 10.78 14.51 -7.98
CA ILE A 31 10.58 14.85 -9.41
C ILE A 31 9.44 15.83 -9.65
N SER A 32 8.55 16.04 -8.70
CA SER A 32 7.43 16.97 -8.81
C SER A 32 7.91 18.41 -8.71
N LYS A 33 7.32 19.29 -9.50
CA LYS A 33 7.68 20.72 -9.55
C LYS A 33 6.68 21.61 -8.81
N ASN A 34 5.43 21.17 -8.69
CA ASN A 34 4.39 21.92 -8.01
C ASN A 34 4.54 21.76 -6.49
N PRO A 35 4.68 22.86 -5.72
CA PRO A 35 4.93 22.79 -4.29
C PRO A 35 3.85 22.06 -3.48
N GLU A 36 2.59 22.23 -3.84
CA GLU A 36 1.48 21.55 -3.17
C GLU A 36 1.52 20.02 -3.41
N THR A 37 1.83 19.62 -4.64
CA THR A 37 1.99 18.21 -5.00
C THR A 37 3.21 17.60 -4.29
N VAL A 38 4.32 18.33 -4.21
CA VAL A 38 5.50 17.90 -3.44
C VAL A 38 5.15 17.68 -1.98
N ASN A 39 4.40 18.60 -1.37
CA ASN A 39 3.99 18.47 0.03
C ASN A 39 3.08 17.26 0.26
N VAL A 40 2.13 17.00 -0.65
CA VAL A 40 1.29 15.81 -0.59
C VAL A 40 2.14 14.54 -0.60
N PHE A 41 3.05 14.40 -1.56
CA PHE A 41 3.90 13.21 -1.65
C PHE A 41 4.84 13.05 -0.46
N ARG A 42 5.40 14.14 0.08
CA ARG A 42 6.24 14.08 1.29
C ARG A 42 5.45 13.59 2.51
N GLN A 43 4.24 14.08 2.67
CA GLN A 43 3.38 13.65 3.78
C GLN A 43 3.04 12.17 3.65
N LEU A 44 2.66 11.73 2.45
CA LEU A 44 2.34 10.33 2.20
C LEU A 44 3.56 9.43 2.45
N ALA A 45 4.76 9.83 2.01
CA ALA A 45 5.97 9.06 2.29
C ALA A 45 6.22 8.90 3.80
N ALA A 46 5.99 9.95 4.58
CA ALA A 46 6.12 9.89 6.03
C ALA A 46 5.08 8.96 6.67
N ASP A 47 3.84 9.00 6.18
CA ASP A 47 2.77 8.14 6.68
C ASP A 47 3.05 6.66 6.37
N GLU A 48 3.52 6.33 5.16
CA GLU A 48 3.92 4.96 4.80
C GLU A 48 5.04 4.42 5.70
N ALA A 49 6.00 5.26 6.07
CA ALA A 49 7.05 4.88 7.01
C ALA A 49 6.48 4.53 8.40
N VAL A 50 5.47 5.26 8.85
CA VAL A 50 4.77 4.98 10.13
C VAL A 50 3.98 3.67 10.03
N HIS A 51 3.25 3.44 8.94
CA HIS A 51 2.51 2.20 8.71
C HIS A 51 3.45 1.00 8.70
N ARG A 52 4.56 1.10 8.00
CA ARG A 52 5.58 0.03 7.99
C ARG A 52 6.05 -0.29 9.40
N ALA A 53 6.36 0.72 10.22
CA ALA A 53 6.82 0.51 11.59
C ALA A 53 5.77 -0.23 12.44
N GLU A 54 4.49 0.09 12.27
CA GLU A 54 3.40 -0.61 12.95
C GLU A 54 3.30 -2.08 12.52
N PHE A 55 3.41 -2.38 11.23
CA PHE A 55 3.43 -3.75 10.74
C PHE A 55 4.68 -4.52 11.19
N GLU A 56 5.84 -3.88 11.25
CA GLU A 56 7.07 -4.49 11.77
C GLU A 56 6.91 -4.89 13.25
N LYS A 57 6.27 -4.07 14.06
CA LYS A 57 5.94 -4.42 15.46
C LYS A 57 5.03 -5.63 15.54
N LEU A 58 4.02 -5.72 14.68
CA LEU A 58 3.14 -6.88 14.60
C LEU A 58 3.90 -8.14 14.20
N ALA A 59 4.77 -8.05 13.19
CA ALA A 59 5.56 -9.19 12.71
C ALA A 59 6.50 -9.74 13.81
N ALA A 60 6.89 -8.92 14.76
CA ALA A 60 7.76 -9.31 15.88
C ALA A 60 7.01 -10.03 17.01
N LYS A 61 5.69 -10.10 16.99
CA LYS A 61 4.90 -10.79 18.03
C LYS A 61 5.17 -12.30 17.99
N ALA A 62 5.53 -12.88 19.15
CA ALA A 62 5.88 -14.28 19.25
C ALA A 62 4.69 -15.24 19.04
N ASN A 63 3.46 -14.77 19.29
CA ASN A 63 2.25 -15.58 19.23
C ASN A 63 1.39 -15.33 17.99
N LEU A 64 1.94 -14.69 16.97
CA LEU A 64 1.23 -14.44 15.73
C LEU A 64 0.92 -15.78 15.01
N SER A 65 -0.30 -15.93 14.51
CA SER A 65 -0.74 -17.17 13.88
C SER A 65 0.01 -17.46 12.57
N HIS A 66 0.42 -18.73 12.43
CA HIS A 66 0.98 -19.27 11.20
C HIS A 66 -0.04 -20.14 10.45
N ALA A 67 -1.30 -20.19 10.94
CA ALA A 67 -2.35 -20.97 10.27
C ALA A 67 -2.61 -20.44 8.87
N GLU A 68 -2.56 -21.30 7.89
CA GLU A 68 -2.75 -20.95 6.49
C GLU A 68 -4.22 -20.60 6.21
N TYR A 69 -4.43 -19.56 5.43
CA TYR A 69 -5.75 -19.24 4.88
C TYR A 69 -6.11 -20.24 3.78
N ASP A 70 -7.40 -20.37 3.50
CA ASP A 70 -7.87 -21.20 2.41
C ASP A 70 -7.30 -20.75 1.05
N GLN A 71 -7.40 -21.65 0.06
CA GLN A 71 -6.83 -21.43 -1.27
C GLN A 71 -7.47 -20.25 -1.99
N GLU A 72 -8.77 -20.08 -1.86
CA GLU A 72 -9.50 -18.98 -2.51
C GLU A 72 -9.08 -17.61 -1.94
N THR A 73 -8.99 -17.51 -0.62
CA THR A 73 -8.49 -16.29 0.05
C THR A 73 -7.04 -15.99 -0.35
N SER A 74 -6.17 -16.99 -0.34
CA SER A 74 -4.77 -16.82 -0.78
C SER A 74 -4.68 -16.39 -2.25
N ALA A 75 -5.50 -16.95 -3.12
CA ALA A 75 -5.54 -16.56 -4.53
C ALA A 75 -5.98 -15.10 -4.72
N TYR A 76 -6.95 -14.66 -3.96
CA TYR A 76 -7.43 -13.27 -3.99
C TYR A 76 -6.34 -12.30 -3.52
N LEU A 77 -5.67 -12.61 -2.41
CA LEU A 77 -4.56 -11.80 -1.89
C LEU A 77 -3.39 -11.74 -2.86
N ASN A 78 -3.04 -12.86 -3.50
CA ASN A 78 -2.02 -12.89 -4.56
C ASN A 78 -2.40 -11.98 -5.73
N ALA A 79 -3.66 -11.96 -6.12
CA ALA A 79 -4.13 -11.14 -7.23
C ALA A 79 -4.03 -9.63 -6.91
N ILE A 80 -4.39 -9.21 -5.70
CA ILE A 80 -4.30 -7.81 -5.28
C ILE A 80 -2.83 -7.37 -5.20
N ALA A 81 -1.99 -8.18 -4.57
CA ALA A 81 -0.57 -7.86 -4.33
C ALA A 81 0.37 -8.38 -5.42
N ALA A 82 -0.13 -8.59 -6.63
CA ALA A 82 0.62 -9.25 -7.70
C ALA A 82 1.94 -8.58 -8.05
N ASP A 83 2.00 -7.26 -8.03
CA ASP A 83 3.22 -6.49 -8.31
C ASP A 83 4.26 -6.57 -7.18
N VAL A 84 3.84 -6.89 -5.96
CA VAL A 84 4.73 -7.13 -4.82
C VAL A 84 5.18 -8.59 -4.79
N VAL A 85 4.23 -9.51 -4.96
CA VAL A 85 4.44 -10.95 -4.85
C VAL A 85 5.21 -11.50 -6.06
N PHE A 86 4.97 -10.94 -7.26
CA PHE A 86 5.59 -11.33 -8.53
C PHE A 86 6.47 -10.19 -9.07
N SER A 87 7.48 -9.79 -8.32
CA SER A 87 8.19 -8.52 -8.45
C SER A 87 8.88 -8.23 -9.80
N ASP A 88 9.18 -9.24 -10.63
CA ASP A 88 10.12 -9.04 -11.74
C ASP A 88 9.49 -8.50 -13.05
N GLY A 89 8.20 -8.64 -13.26
CA GLY A 89 7.54 -8.23 -14.51
C GLY A 89 6.57 -7.06 -14.37
N LEU A 90 5.80 -7.05 -13.29
CA LEU A 90 4.70 -6.09 -13.13
C LEU A 90 5.19 -4.71 -12.67
N MET A 91 6.28 -4.64 -11.94
CA MET A 91 6.89 -3.36 -11.55
C MET A 91 7.38 -2.54 -12.75
N ALA A 92 7.90 -3.22 -13.77
CA ALA A 92 8.33 -2.54 -15.01
C ALA A 92 7.17 -1.87 -15.73
N LEU A 93 5.97 -2.46 -15.68
CA LEU A 93 4.77 -1.88 -16.29
C LEU A 93 4.24 -0.65 -15.53
N ARG A 94 4.53 -0.56 -14.23
CA ARG A 94 4.07 0.54 -13.38
C ARG A 94 5.03 1.73 -13.30
N THR A 95 6.26 1.59 -13.80
CA THR A 95 7.25 2.67 -13.75
C THR A 95 7.02 3.78 -14.77
N THR A 96 6.14 3.56 -15.75
CA THR A 96 5.82 4.56 -16.79
C THR A 96 4.97 5.72 -16.27
N GLY A 97 4.35 5.60 -15.09
CA GLY A 97 3.50 6.63 -14.50
C GLY A 97 4.25 7.88 -14.01
N PHE A 98 5.57 7.82 -13.89
CA PHE A 98 6.36 8.92 -13.34
C PHE A 98 6.69 10.05 -14.33
N GLU A 99 6.34 9.91 -15.60
CA GLU A 99 6.69 10.88 -16.63
C GLU A 99 5.89 12.19 -16.51
N THR A 100 4.69 12.13 -15.89
CA THR A 100 3.82 13.29 -15.71
C THR A 100 3.29 13.33 -14.27
N PRO A 101 2.94 14.53 -13.74
CA PRO A 101 2.30 14.64 -12.43
C PRO A 101 0.99 13.85 -12.35
N GLU A 102 0.18 13.90 -13.40
CA GLU A 102 -1.07 13.15 -13.50
C GLU A 102 -0.83 11.65 -13.45
N GLY A 103 0.17 11.17 -14.20
CA GLY A 103 0.55 9.75 -14.22
C GLY A 103 0.99 9.25 -12.85
N ALA A 104 1.80 10.03 -12.14
CA ALA A 104 2.24 9.70 -10.79
C ALA A 104 1.06 9.64 -9.80
N LEU A 105 0.14 10.60 -9.87
CA LEU A 105 -1.05 10.61 -9.02
C LEU A 105 -2.00 9.45 -9.35
N MET A 106 -2.18 9.11 -10.60
CA MET A 106 -3.01 7.96 -11.01
C MET A 106 -2.43 6.65 -10.52
N GLU A 107 -1.11 6.47 -10.62
CA GLU A 107 -0.44 5.28 -10.09
C GLU A 107 -0.55 5.20 -8.57
N ALA A 108 -0.38 6.32 -7.86
CA ALA A 108 -0.59 6.41 -6.42
C ALA A 108 -2.01 6.00 -6.03
N ILE A 109 -3.02 6.52 -6.72
CA ILE A 109 -4.43 6.19 -6.48
C ILE A 109 -4.66 4.69 -6.64
N ARG A 110 -4.11 4.07 -7.68
CA ARG A 110 -4.23 2.62 -7.88
C ARG A 110 -3.58 1.85 -6.73
N SER A 111 -2.38 2.25 -6.33
CA SER A 111 -1.65 1.62 -5.24
C SER A 111 -2.41 1.70 -3.91
N GLU A 112 -3.00 2.86 -3.60
CA GLU A 112 -3.81 3.02 -2.39
C GLU A 112 -5.08 2.15 -2.41
N LYS A 113 -5.73 2.02 -3.57
CA LYS A 113 -6.87 1.11 -3.73
C LYS A 113 -6.47 -0.35 -3.47
N ASP A 114 -5.33 -0.78 -3.99
CA ASP A 114 -4.80 -2.12 -3.76
C ASP A 114 -4.51 -2.35 -2.27
N SER A 115 -3.91 -1.37 -1.59
CA SER A 115 -3.63 -1.43 -0.16
C SER A 115 -4.91 -1.56 0.66
N VAL A 116 -5.93 -0.75 0.37
CA VAL A 116 -7.24 -0.82 1.06
C VAL A 116 -7.86 -2.21 0.87
N MET A 117 -7.86 -2.76 -0.34
CA MET A 117 -8.41 -4.08 -0.62
C MET A 117 -7.64 -5.18 0.11
N PHE A 118 -6.33 -5.14 0.06
CA PHE A 118 -5.45 -6.13 0.68
C PHE A 118 -5.59 -6.12 2.21
N TYR A 119 -5.50 -4.96 2.83
CA TYR A 119 -5.60 -4.83 4.29
C TYR A 119 -7.00 -5.14 4.81
N THR A 120 -8.04 -4.85 4.04
CA THR A 120 -9.42 -5.21 4.39
C THR A 120 -9.58 -6.72 4.50
N GLU A 121 -9.06 -7.48 3.53
CA GLU A 121 -9.11 -8.94 3.59
C GLU A 121 -8.31 -9.48 4.77
N LEU A 122 -7.12 -8.94 5.03
CA LEU A 122 -6.31 -9.34 6.19
C LEU A 122 -7.02 -9.02 7.52
N ALA A 123 -7.64 -7.86 7.64
CA ALA A 123 -8.40 -7.49 8.84
C ALA A 123 -9.54 -8.47 9.12
N GLU A 124 -10.26 -8.89 8.08
CA GLU A 124 -11.35 -9.86 8.19
C GLU A 124 -10.88 -11.28 8.55
N ARG A 125 -9.68 -11.65 8.13
CA ARG A 125 -9.12 -13.01 8.37
C ARG A 125 -8.26 -13.10 9.61
N ALA A 126 -7.72 -12.00 10.11
CA ALA A 126 -6.79 -12.00 11.24
C ALA A 126 -7.41 -12.65 12.48
N SER A 127 -6.71 -13.63 13.02
CA SER A 127 -7.09 -14.27 14.29
C SER A 127 -6.61 -13.47 15.50
N ASP A 128 -5.59 -12.64 15.33
CA ASP A 128 -5.05 -11.75 16.35
C ASP A 128 -5.83 -10.43 16.37
N LYS A 129 -6.42 -10.10 17.52
CA LYS A 129 -7.27 -8.91 17.67
C LYS A 129 -6.50 -7.60 17.52
N GLU A 130 -5.25 -7.57 17.97
CA GLU A 130 -4.40 -6.39 17.82
C GLU A 130 -4.04 -6.18 16.35
N ALA A 131 -3.71 -7.25 15.62
CA ALA A 131 -3.47 -7.19 14.19
C ALA A 131 -4.70 -6.65 13.44
N ALA A 132 -5.88 -7.17 13.74
CA ALA A 132 -7.13 -6.69 13.12
C ALA A 132 -7.35 -5.20 13.39
N ARG A 133 -7.12 -4.74 14.62
CA ARG A 133 -7.26 -3.33 15.01
C ARG A 133 -6.29 -2.43 14.23
N ILE A 134 -5.04 -2.85 14.12
CA ILE A 134 -4.01 -2.08 13.40
C ILE A 134 -4.33 -2.01 11.92
N PHE A 135 -4.77 -3.12 11.30
CA PHE A 135 -5.24 -3.08 9.92
C PHE A 135 -6.40 -2.10 9.73
N ASP A 136 -7.39 -2.11 10.62
CA ASP A 136 -8.53 -1.18 10.55
C ASP A 136 -8.10 0.28 10.65
N GLU A 137 -7.17 0.60 11.55
CA GLU A 137 -6.62 1.95 11.69
C GLU A 137 -5.87 2.40 10.42
N ILE A 138 -5.05 1.52 9.86
CA ILE A 138 -4.29 1.82 8.64
C ILE A 138 -5.22 1.94 7.44
N ILE A 139 -6.23 1.07 7.30
CA ILE A 139 -7.26 1.17 6.26
C ILE A 139 -7.92 2.55 6.29
N PHE A 140 -8.27 3.05 7.47
CA PHE A 140 -8.85 4.38 7.63
C PHE A 140 -7.91 5.47 7.07
N GLN A 141 -6.61 5.37 7.35
CA GLN A 141 -5.61 6.31 6.85
C GLN A 141 -5.38 6.17 5.34
N GLU A 142 -5.34 4.95 4.80
CA GLU A 142 -5.22 4.72 3.36
C GLU A 142 -6.41 5.28 2.57
N LYS A 143 -7.61 5.19 3.12
CA LYS A 143 -8.78 5.84 2.53
C LYS A 143 -8.65 7.36 2.54
N ALA A 144 -8.02 7.96 3.56
CA ALA A 144 -7.73 9.39 3.60
C ALA A 144 -6.68 9.77 2.55
N HIS A 145 -5.64 8.97 2.38
CA HIS A 145 -4.63 9.13 1.31
C HIS A 145 -5.30 9.13 -0.06
N LEU A 146 -6.18 8.17 -0.30
CA LEU A 146 -6.92 8.04 -1.55
C LEU A 146 -7.73 9.31 -1.86
N ARG A 147 -8.44 9.86 -0.87
CA ARG A 147 -9.20 11.11 -1.03
C ARG A 147 -8.28 12.29 -1.35
N THR A 148 -7.16 12.41 -0.64
CA THR A 148 -6.17 13.47 -0.84
C THR A 148 -5.59 13.43 -2.24
N LEU A 149 -5.21 12.25 -2.71
CA LEU A 149 -4.65 12.05 -4.06
C LEU A 149 -5.69 12.37 -5.15
N GLN A 150 -6.92 11.93 -4.97
CA GLN A 150 -8.00 12.18 -5.93
C GLN A 150 -8.31 13.68 -6.06
N LEU A 151 -8.36 14.39 -4.94
CA LEU A 151 -8.55 15.84 -4.93
C LEU A 151 -7.39 16.57 -5.60
N ARG A 152 -6.16 16.12 -5.35
CA ARG A 152 -4.97 16.71 -5.97
C ARG A 152 -4.97 16.50 -7.49
N LEU A 153 -5.32 15.30 -7.94
CA LEU A 153 -5.43 14.99 -9.36
C LEU A 153 -6.48 15.86 -10.05
N ALA A 154 -7.67 15.96 -9.44
CA ALA A 154 -8.75 16.79 -9.97
C ALA A 154 -8.32 18.26 -10.11
N LYS A 155 -7.58 18.78 -9.13
CA LYS A 155 -7.08 20.16 -9.15
C LYS A 155 -6.06 20.38 -10.27
N ILE A 156 -5.12 19.46 -10.44
CA ILE A 156 -4.12 19.54 -11.53
C ILE A 156 -4.81 19.51 -12.90
N ILE A 157 -5.79 18.63 -13.10
CA ILE A 157 -6.51 18.54 -14.37
C ILE A 157 -7.28 19.83 -14.65
N SER A 158 -7.90 20.45 -13.65
CA SER A 158 -8.67 21.70 -13.82
C SER A 158 -7.78 22.92 -14.08
N GLU A 159 -6.54 22.92 -13.63
CA GLU A 159 -5.57 24.00 -13.82
C GLU A 159 -4.78 23.87 -15.14
N GLY A 160 -4.80 22.68 -15.74
CA GLY A 160 -4.09 22.36 -17.00
C GLY A 160 -4.85 22.74 -18.29
#